data_53029417fbaa88bc9713a2ea6365241b
#
_entry.id   53029417fbaa88bc9713a2ea6365241b
#
_cell.length_a   1.000
_cell.length_b   1.000
_cell.length_c   1.000
_cell.angle_alpha   90.00
_cell.angle_beta   90.00
_cell.angle_gamma   90.00
#
_symmetry.space_group_name_H-M   'P 1'
#
loop_
_entity.id
_entity.type
_entity.pdbx_description
1 polymer ?
#
loop_
_entity_poly.entity_id
_entity_poly.type
_entity_poly.pdbx_seq_one_letter_code
_entity_poly.pdbx_strand_id
1 'polypeptide(L)'
;MSDVTSASAAADDLPAPAEGLLLTHFLTVGDVPRSRAFYADVLGGQVVLEENPCIIKVANSWIIMNPGGGPTADKPDVVLRPPEDRHTVSSFLNVRVADIHGFYAAARAKGAEFLTPPIDRRAELRCYMRDPDGYLIEVGQSTGLLKGILARTDTEA
;
A
#
# COMPACT_ATOMS: atom_id res chain seq x y z
N MET A 1 -5.62 -4.89 -32.65
CA MET A 1 -4.24 -5.23 -32.22
C MET A 1 -4.05 -4.62 -30.84
N SER A 2 -4.36 -5.40 -29.84
CA SER A 2 -4.42 -4.97 -28.43
C SER A 2 -3.04 -4.99 -27.82
N ASP A 3 -2.75 -3.93 -27.12
CA ASP A 3 -1.52 -3.54 -26.44
C ASP A 3 -0.84 -4.63 -25.58
N VAL A 4 -0.07 -5.48 -26.20
CA VAL A 4 0.86 -6.38 -25.49
C VAL A 4 2.08 -5.60 -24.95
N THR A 5 2.31 -4.39 -25.45
CA THR A 5 3.48 -3.55 -25.10
C THR A 5 3.35 -2.91 -23.72
N SER A 6 2.14 -2.62 -23.25
CA SER A 6 1.90 -1.99 -21.94
C SER A 6 2.15 -2.95 -20.77
N ALA A 7 1.77 -4.22 -20.89
CA ALA A 7 1.98 -5.22 -19.85
C ALA A 7 3.47 -5.60 -19.69
N SER A 8 4.25 -5.59 -20.77
CA SER A 8 5.68 -5.87 -20.74
C SER A 8 6.47 -4.77 -20.02
N ALA A 9 6.18 -3.50 -20.30
CA ALA A 9 6.86 -2.37 -19.64
C ALA A 9 6.57 -2.32 -18.13
N ALA A 10 5.37 -2.70 -17.71
CA ALA A 10 5.02 -2.74 -16.27
C ALA A 10 5.74 -3.88 -15.53
N ALA A 11 5.95 -5.02 -16.18
CA ALA A 11 6.69 -6.14 -15.59
C ALA A 11 8.19 -5.84 -15.47
N ASP A 12 8.76 -5.11 -16.43
CA ASP A 12 10.18 -4.72 -16.41
C ASP A 12 10.49 -3.68 -15.31
N ASP A 13 9.48 -2.93 -14.84
CA ASP A 13 9.60 -1.95 -13.76
C ASP A 13 9.68 -2.56 -12.35
N LEU A 14 9.46 -3.85 -12.23
CA LEU A 14 9.47 -4.58 -10.95
C LEU A 14 10.37 -5.81 -11.01
N PRO A 15 11.62 -5.68 -11.43
CA PRO A 15 12.52 -6.82 -11.52
C PRO A 15 12.84 -7.38 -10.13
N ALA A 16 12.99 -8.68 -10.03
CA ALA A 16 13.66 -9.26 -8.88
C ALA A 16 15.09 -8.73 -8.80
N PRO A 17 15.61 -8.37 -7.61
CA PRO A 17 16.94 -7.81 -7.50
C PRO A 17 18.00 -8.88 -7.88
N ALA A 18 19.00 -8.47 -8.65
CA ALA A 18 20.16 -9.33 -8.96
C ALA A 18 21.10 -9.46 -7.76
N GLU A 19 21.12 -8.45 -6.89
CA GLU A 19 21.91 -8.41 -5.66
C GLU A 19 21.08 -7.77 -4.53
N GLY A 20 21.36 -8.12 -3.29
CA GLY A 20 20.67 -7.59 -2.13
C GLY A 20 19.23 -8.09 -2.02
N LEU A 21 18.33 -7.24 -1.57
CA LEU A 21 16.94 -7.57 -1.36
C LEU A 21 16.01 -6.40 -1.74
N LEU A 22 14.77 -6.73 -2.06
CA LEU A 22 13.69 -5.77 -2.28
C LEU A 22 12.60 -6.02 -1.21
N LEU A 23 12.16 -4.97 -0.54
CA LEU A 23 11.02 -5.07 0.37
C LEU A 23 9.72 -4.96 -0.42
N THR A 24 8.85 -5.94 -0.23
CA THR A 24 7.51 -5.96 -0.77
C THR A 24 6.52 -6.20 0.36
N HIS A 25 5.24 -5.98 0.13
CA HIS A 25 4.21 -6.16 1.14
C HIS A 25 3.20 -7.21 0.67
N PHE A 26 2.88 -8.17 1.54
CA PHE A 26 1.90 -9.20 1.27
C PHE A 26 0.65 -8.99 2.10
N LEU A 27 -0.52 -9.08 1.47
CA LEU A 27 -1.83 -8.99 2.11
C LEU A 27 -2.65 -10.24 1.82
N THR A 28 -3.24 -10.79 2.86
CA THR A 28 -4.34 -11.74 2.72
C THR A 28 -5.64 -10.97 2.66
N VAL A 29 -6.41 -11.15 1.58
CA VAL A 29 -7.61 -10.36 1.31
C VAL A 29 -8.84 -11.24 1.17
N GLY A 30 -10.00 -10.75 1.60
CA GLY A 30 -11.25 -11.50 1.51
C GLY A 30 -11.83 -11.54 0.09
N ASP A 31 -11.50 -10.54 -0.73
CA ASP A 31 -12.01 -10.39 -2.10
C ASP A 31 -10.94 -9.70 -2.94
N VAL A 32 -10.28 -10.47 -3.82
CA VAL A 32 -9.16 -9.98 -4.64
C VAL A 32 -9.59 -8.84 -5.56
N PRO A 33 -10.67 -8.93 -6.35
CA PRO A 33 -11.10 -7.81 -7.20
C PRO A 33 -11.38 -6.51 -6.43
N ARG A 34 -12.00 -6.59 -5.27
CA ARG A 34 -12.29 -5.45 -4.40
C ARG A 34 -11.01 -4.80 -3.89
N SER A 35 -10.08 -5.57 -3.37
CA SER A 35 -8.81 -5.06 -2.87
C SER A 35 -7.94 -4.52 -3.99
N ARG A 36 -7.89 -5.19 -5.14
CA ARG A 36 -7.20 -4.71 -6.34
C ARG A 36 -7.70 -3.32 -6.76
N ALA A 37 -9.01 -3.13 -6.82
CA ALA A 37 -9.60 -1.84 -7.15
C ALA A 37 -9.21 -0.75 -6.15
N PHE A 38 -9.22 -1.04 -4.85
CA PHE A 38 -8.82 -0.09 -3.82
C PHE A 38 -7.37 0.36 -3.98
N TYR A 39 -6.43 -0.57 -4.09
CA TYR A 39 -5.00 -0.22 -4.20
C TYR A 39 -4.66 0.45 -5.53
N ALA A 40 -5.36 0.11 -6.61
CA ALA A 40 -5.22 0.81 -7.89
C ALA A 40 -5.80 2.23 -7.83
N ASP A 41 -7.01 2.39 -7.34
CA ASP A 41 -7.74 3.66 -7.41
C ASP A 41 -7.34 4.64 -6.30
N VAL A 42 -7.18 4.16 -5.06
CA VAL A 42 -6.90 5.01 -3.91
C VAL A 42 -5.40 5.31 -3.77
N LEU A 43 -4.55 4.31 -3.90
CA LEU A 43 -3.10 4.47 -3.80
C LEU A 43 -2.41 4.73 -5.16
N GLY A 44 -3.16 4.76 -6.24
CA GLY A 44 -2.59 4.98 -7.57
C GLY A 44 -1.75 3.82 -8.09
N GLY A 45 -2.01 2.61 -7.60
CA GLY A 45 -1.26 1.42 -7.97
C GLY A 45 -1.52 0.98 -9.41
N GLN A 46 -0.50 0.41 -10.03
CA GLN A 46 -0.57 -0.21 -11.34
C GLN A 46 -0.72 -1.72 -11.20
N VAL A 47 -1.80 -2.28 -11.76
CA VAL A 47 -2.01 -3.72 -11.75
C VAL A 47 -1.02 -4.39 -12.71
N VAL A 48 -0.17 -5.24 -12.17
CA VAL A 48 0.84 -6.02 -12.93
C VAL A 48 0.32 -7.42 -13.21
N LEU A 49 -0.34 -8.04 -12.23
CA LEU A 49 -0.98 -9.34 -12.34
C LEU A 49 -2.34 -9.28 -11.63
N GLU A 50 -3.39 -9.71 -12.29
CA GLU A 50 -4.75 -9.54 -11.78
C GLU A 50 -5.10 -10.50 -10.65
N GLU A 51 -4.70 -11.77 -10.77
CA GLU A 51 -5.06 -12.84 -9.84
C GLU A 51 -3.98 -13.93 -9.79
N ASN A 52 -3.98 -14.67 -8.69
CA ASN A 52 -3.21 -15.91 -8.48
C ASN A 52 -1.67 -15.77 -8.52
N PRO A 53 -1.06 -14.86 -7.79
CA PRO A 53 -1.61 -13.83 -6.92
C PRO A 53 -1.96 -12.55 -7.70
N CYS A 54 -2.67 -11.62 -7.08
CA CYS A 54 -2.75 -10.26 -7.57
C CYS A 54 -1.48 -9.50 -7.17
N ILE A 55 -0.87 -8.79 -8.11
CA ILE A 55 0.32 -7.96 -7.87
C ILE A 55 0.06 -6.56 -8.37
N ILE A 56 0.24 -5.58 -7.50
CA ILE A 56 0.09 -4.16 -7.81
C ILE A 56 1.40 -3.44 -7.47
N LYS A 57 1.93 -2.71 -8.44
CA LYS A 57 3.02 -1.77 -8.20
C LYS A 57 2.46 -0.51 -7.56
N VAL A 58 2.96 -0.14 -6.41
CA VAL A 58 2.63 1.10 -5.71
C VAL A 58 3.90 1.83 -5.35
N ALA A 59 4.07 3.04 -5.88
CA ALA A 59 5.25 3.86 -5.65
C ALA A 59 6.56 3.07 -5.93
N ASN A 60 7.36 2.84 -4.91
CA ASN A 60 8.66 2.16 -4.99
C ASN A 60 8.63 0.69 -4.57
N SER A 61 7.45 0.06 -4.50
CA SER A 61 7.30 -1.31 -4.01
C SER A 61 6.15 -2.04 -4.68
N TRP A 62 5.94 -3.28 -4.26
CA TRP A 62 4.81 -4.11 -4.69
C TRP A 62 3.90 -4.41 -3.52
N ILE A 63 2.62 -4.56 -3.83
CA ILE A 63 1.66 -5.22 -2.95
C ILE A 63 1.22 -6.51 -3.63
N ILE A 64 1.37 -7.61 -2.93
CA ILE A 64 0.99 -8.95 -3.38
C ILE A 64 -0.23 -9.37 -2.56
N MET A 65 -1.29 -9.85 -3.21
CA MET A 65 -2.53 -10.21 -2.55
C MET A 65 -3.03 -11.58 -3.00
N ASN A 66 -3.53 -12.36 -2.05
CA ASN A 66 -4.33 -13.55 -2.34
C ASN A 66 -5.32 -13.83 -1.20
N PRO A 67 -6.25 -14.78 -1.38
CA PRO A 67 -7.25 -15.10 -0.34
C PRO A 67 -6.69 -15.79 0.91
N GLY A 68 -5.42 -16.16 0.90
CA GLY A 68 -4.82 -16.90 2.00
C GLY A 68 -5.16 -18.37 1.99
N GLY A 69 -5.16 -18.97 3.17
CA GLY A 69 -5.46 -20.39 3.35
C GLY A 69 -4.72 -20.99 4.54
N GLY A 70 -4.83 -22.30 4.66
CA GLY A 70 -4.22 -23.07 5.74
C GLY A 70 -2.70 -23.22 5.60
N PRO A 71 -2.10 -24.01 6.50
CA PRO A 71 -0.66 -24.28 6.46
C PRO A 71 -0.19 -24.89 5.13
N THR A 72 1.04 -24.61 4.78
CA THR A 72 1.74 -25.16 3.62
C THR A 72 3.08 -25.74 4.06
N ALA A 73 3.75 -26.49 3.20
CA ALA A 73 5.01 -27.17 3.55
C ALA A 73 6.11 -26.20 3.98
N ASP A 74 6.11 -24.98 3.47
CA ASP A 74 7.07 -23.92 3.77
C ASP A 74 6.64 -23.00 4.95
N LYS A 75 5.41 -23.16 5.45
CA LYS A 75 4.90 -22.52 6.66
C LYS A 75 3.90 -23.44 7.38
N PRO A 76 4.38 -24.53 8.00
CA PRO A 76 3.56 -25.67 8.40
C PRO A 76 2.52 -25.38 9.48
N ASP A 77 2.71 -24.33 10.28
CA ASP A 77 1.80 -24.01 11.38
C ASP A 77 1.11 -22.65 11.22
N VAL A 78 1.18 -22.06 10.02
CA VAL A 78 0.66 -20.72 9.77
C VAL A 78 -0.58 -20.77 8.89
N VAL A 79 -1.65 -20.15 9.37
CA VAL A 79 -2.87 -19.87 8.61
C VAL A 79 -2.88 -18.41 8.21
N LEU A 80 -3.08 -18.14 6.93
CA LEU A 80 -3.23 -16.78 6.41
C LEU A 80 -4.71 -16.44 6.26
N ARG A 81 -5.15 -15.38 6.91
CA ARG A 81 -6.51 -14.84 6.80
C ARG A 81 -6.51 -13.32 6.98
N PRO A 82 -7.53 -12.62 6.45
CA PRO A 82 -7.72 -11.20 6.73
C PRO A 82 -7.90 -10.92 8.23
N PRO A 83 -7.71 -9.65 8.68
CA PRO A 83 -7.92 -9.28 10.07
C PRO A 83 -9.33 -9.62 10.56
N GLU A 84 -9.42 -10.24 11.73
CA GLU A 84 -10.69 -10.50 12.42
C GLU A 84 -11.07 -9.37 13.37
N ASP A 85 -10.06 -8.76 14.02
CA ASP A 85 -10.23 -7.63 14.91
C ASP A 85 -9.56 -6.38 14.31
N ARG A 86 -10.39 -5.39 13.98
CA ARG A 86 -9.94 -4.12 13.40
C ARG A 86 -9.25 -3.19 14.40
N HIS A 87 -9.38 -3.46 15.69
CA HIS A 87 -8.86 -2.62 16.78
C HIS A 87 -7.50 -3.09 17.31
N THR A 88 -7.07 -4.29 16.94
CA THR A 88 -5.78 -4.86 17.35
C THR A 88 -4.90 -5.03 16.11
N VAL A 89 -3.88 -4.22 16.00
CA VAL A 89 -3.01 -4.15 14.80
C VAL A 89 -1.56 -4.34 15.20
N SER A 90 -0.90 -5.32 14.59
CA SER A 90 0.51 -5.64 14.87
C SER A 90 1.48 -5.00 13.87
N SER A 91 1.00 -4.69 12.68
CA SER A 91 1.80 -4.12 11.59
C SER A 91 0.89 -3.40 10.62
N PHE A 92 1.38 -2.40 9.93
CA PHE A 92 0.61 -1.66 8.94
C PHE A 92 1.51 -1.09 7.83
N LEU A 93 0.90 -0.83 6.69
CA LEU A 93 1.53 -0.11 5.59
C LEU A 93 1.63 1.37 5.96
N ASN A 94 2.82 1.95 5.78
CA ASN A 94 3.07 3.37 5.98
C ASN A 94 3.36 4.01 4.63
N VAL A 95 2.56 5.00 4.24
CA VAL A 95 2.76 5.75 3.01
C VAL A 95 3.10 7.20 3.32
N ARG A 96 4.10 7.73 2.62
CA ARG A 96 4.53 9.13 2.75
C ARG A 96 4.06 9.89 1.52
N VAL A 97 3.40 11.01 1.73
CA VAL A 97 2.82 11.83 0.67
C VAL A 97 3.34 13.26 0.73
N ALA A 98 3.37 13.92 -0.43
CA ALA A 98 3.78 15.32 -0.52
C ALA A 98 2.67 16.28 -0.05
N ASP A 99 1.40 15.92 -0.28
CA ASP A 99 0.22 16.72 0.07
C ASP A 99 -0.85 15.83 0.73
N ILE A 100 -0.82 15.77 2.06
CA ILE A 100 -1.73 14.92 2.82
C ILE A 100 -3.19 15.39 2.75
N HIS A 101 -3.43 16.69 2.68
CA HIS A 101 -4.79 17.21 2.59
C HIS A 101 -5.43 16.90 1.24
N GLY A 102 -4.65 17.04 0.16
CA GLY A 102 -5.09 16.64 -1.18
C GLY A 102 -5.30 15.14 -1.29
N PHE A 103 -4.40 14.34 -0.75
CA PHE A 103 -4.54 12.88 -0.69
C PHE A 103 -5.80 12.47 0.09
N TYR A 104 -6.00 13.02 1.27
CA TYR A 104 -7.17 12.75 2.12
C TYR A 104 -8.48 13.05 1.39
N ALA A 105 -8.59 14.23 0.77
CA ALA A 105 -9.79 14.62 0.04
C ALA A 105 -10.06 13.69 -1.16
N ALA A 106 -9.03 13.38 -1.96
CA ALA A 106 -9.16 12.51 -3.12
C ALA A 106 -9.50 11.07 -2.75
N ALA A 107 -8.87 10.52 -1.72
CA ALA A 107 -9.14 9.16 -1.25
C ALA A 107 -10.56 9.03 -0.68
N ARG A 108 -11.02 10.01 0.09
CA ARG A 108 -12.40 10.05 0.59
C ARG A 108 -13.44 10.14 -0.52
N ALA A 109 -13.16 10.92 -1.55
CA ALA A 109 -14.04 11.01 -2.72
C ALA A 109 -14.18 9.65 -3.45
N LYS A 110 -13.19 8.78 -3.32
CA LYS A 110 -13.21 7.40 -3.83
C LYS A 110 -13.74 6.37 -2.84
N GLY A 111 -14.25 6.81 -1.70
CA GLY A 111 -14.90 5.97 -0.71
C GLY A 111 -13.96 5.38 0.35
N ALA A 112 -12.71 5.83 0.44
CA ALA A 112 -11.79 5.36 1.49
C ALA A 112 -12.25 5.78 2.89
N GLU A 113 -12.15 4.85 3.83
CA GLU A 113 -12.49 5.06 5.24
C GLU A 113 -11.27 5.59 5.99
N PHE A 114 -11.39 6.76 6.60
CA PHE A 114 -10.36 7.34 7.49
C PHE A 114 -10.84 7.32 8.94
N LEU A 115 -9.90 7.10 9.87
CA LEU A 115 -10.17 7.17 11.30
C LEU A 115 -10.38 8.61 11.75
N THR A 116 -9.56 9.53 11.22
CA THR A 116 -9.64 10.97 11.46
C THR A 116 -9.19 11.74 10.21
N PRO A 117 -9.50 13.03 10.08
CA PRO A 117 -8.76 13.92 9.19
C PRO A 117 -7.27 13.98 9.59
N PRO A 118 -6.42 14.53 8.73
CA PRO A 118 -5.00 14.76 9.08
C PRO A 118 -4.85 15.59 10.36
N ILE A 119 -3.98 15.13 11.24
CA ILE A 119 -3.67 15.74 12.54
C ILE A 119 -2.22 16.21 12.53
N ASP A 120 -1.98 17.41 13.04
CA ASP A 120 -0.63 17.95 13.26
C ASP A 120 0.04 17.23 14.43
N ARG A 121 1.13 16.52 14.12
CA ARG A 121 2.00 15.81 15.07
C ARG A 121 3.38 16.48 15.19
N ARG A 122 3.49 17.75 14.83
CA ARG A 122 4.69 18.60 14.82
C ARG A 122 5.71 18.21 13.74
N ALA A 123 6.33 17.04 13.83
CA ALA A 123 7.30 16.56 12.85
C ALA A 123 6.63 16.08 11.56
N GLU A 124 5.37 15.77 11.63
CA GLU A 124 4.55 15.33 10.50
C GLU A 124 3.07 15.69 10.67
N LEU A 125 2.38 15.78 9.57
CA LEU A 125 0.93 15.66 9.51
C LEU A 125 0.62 14.18 9.27
N ARG A 126 -0.39 13.62 10.00
CA ARG A 126 -0.64 12.19 9.96
C ARG A 126 -2.13 11.88 10.08
N CYS A 127 -2.56 10.89 9.33
CA CYS A 127 -3.86 10.25 9.51
C CYS A 127 -3.74 8.75 9.20
N TYR A 128 -4.78 8.01 9.54
CA TYR A 128 -4.89 6.59 9.26
C TYR A 128 -6.15 6.31 8.46
N MET A 129 -6.04 5.37 7.53
CA MET A 129 -7.19 4.85 6.80
C MET A 129 -7.22 3.32 6.87
N ARG A 130 -8.35 2.76 6.46
CA ARG A 130 -8.57 1.33 6.34
C ARG A 130 -8.65 0.92 4.88
N ASP A 131 -8.09 -0.23 4.56
CA ASP A 131 -8.38 -0.90 3.31
C ASP A 131 -9.71 -1.67 3.39
N PRO A 132 -10.20 -2.31 2.31
CA PRO A 132 -11.48 -3.02 2.31
C PRO A 132 -11.60 -4.16 3.33
N ASP A 133 -10.49 -4.79 3.72
CA ASP A 133 -10.45 -5.85 4.72
C ASP A 133 -10.25 -5.32 6.15
N GLY A 134 -10.05 -4.02 6.32
CA GLY A 134 -9.78 -3.38 7.59
C GLY A 134 -8.31 -3.29 7.96
N TYR A 135 -7.39 -3.60 7.06
CA TYR A 135 -5.97 -3.31 7.26
C TYR A 135 -5.74 -1.83 7.48
N LEU A 136 -4.92 -1.51 8.46
CA LEU A 136 -4.56 -0.14 8.76
C LEU A 136 -3.50 0.35 7.79
N ILE A 137 -3.64 1.59 7.33
CA ILE A 137 -2.66 2.28 6.50
C ILE A 137 -2.40 3.65 7.13
N GLU A 138 -1.15 3.92 7.48
CA GLU A 138 -0.74 5.25 7.92
C GLU A 138 -0.39 6.12 6.73
N VAL A 139 -0.90 7.34 6.72
CA VAL A 139 -0.56 8.37 5.74
C VAL A 139 0.13 9.52 6.46
N GLY A 140 1.32 9.86 6.02
CA GLY A 140 2.12 10.91 6.65
C GLY A 140 2.74 11.87 5.66
N GLN A 141 2.86 13.13 6.07
CA GLN A 141 3.58 14.18 5.37
C GLN A 141 4.56 14.84 6.32
N SER A 142 5.84 14.88 5.93
CA SER A 142 6.86 15.58 6.71
C SER A 142 6.64 17.09 6.72
N THR A 143 6.83 17.72 7.87
CA THR A 143 6.69 19.18 8.04
C THR A 143 8.00 19.95 7.79
N GLY A 144 9.13 19.23 7.65
CA GLY A 144 10.46 19.82 7.53
C GLY A 144 11.18 20.02 8.86
N LEU A 145 10.55 19.64 9.98
CA LEU A 145 11.18 19.72 11.30
C LEU A 145 12.34 18.73 11.46
N LEU A 146 12.23 17.56 10.85
CA LEU A 146 13.24 16.51 10.88
C LEU A 146 14.12 16.54 9.65
N LYS A 147 15.35 16.01 9.79
CA LYS A 147 16.37 15.95 8.73
C LYS A 147 16.62 14.51 8.28
N GLY A 148 17.41 14.36 7.23
CA GLY A 148 17.75 13.04 6.68
C GLY A 148 16.56 12.38 5.98
N ILE A 149 16.39 11.09 6.20
CA ILE A 149 15.33 10.30 5.56
C ILE A 149 13.91 10.82 5.82
N LEU A 150 13.71 11.61 6.89
CA LEU A 150 12.43 12.21 7.26
C LEU A 150 12.30 13.66 6.82
N ALA A 151 13.32 14.21 6.16
CA ALA A 151 13.28 15.56 5.65
C ALA A 151 12.31 15.69 4.47
N ARG A 152 11.81 16.90 4.26
CA ARG A 152 11.13 17.26 3.00
C ARG A 152 12.17 17.35 1.88
N THR A 153 11.77 16.91 0.70
CA THR A 153 12.61 16.93 -0.49
C THR A 153 12.37 18.16 -1.39
N ASP A 154 11.35 18.95 -1.06
CA ASP A 154 10.89 20.09 -1.86
C ASP A 154 11.47 21.45 -1.40
N THR A 155 12.50 21.43 -0.55
CA THR A 155 13.11 22.65 -0.05
C THR A 155 14.47 22.89 -0.70
N GLU A 156 14.45 23.36 -1.93
CA GLU A 156 15.45 24.32 -2.39
C GLU A 156 14.73 25.51 -3.03
N ALA A 157 14.60 26.55 -2.29
CA ALA A 157 14.42 27.89 -2.80
C ALA A 157 15.42 28.79 -2.12
#